data_5905607e11f7ae923d04525553fb6d56
#
_entry.id   5905607e11f7ae923d04525553fb6d56
#
_cell.length_a   1.000
_cell.length_b   1.000
_cell.length_c   1.000
_cell.angle_alpha   90.00
_cell.angle_beta   90.00
_cell.angle_gamma   90.00
#
_symmetry.space_group_name_H-M   'P 1'
#
loop_
_entity.id
_entity.type
_entity.pdbx_description
1 polymer ?
#
loop_
_entity_poly.entity_id
_entity_poly.type
_entity_poly.pdbx_seq_one_letter_code
_entity_poly.pdbx_strand_id
1 'polypeptide(L)'
;MSRTRQTIINDFLKHPRKMLLKRPFTRGSDEIFINDSSDGESTLSNAVREACLPAVKRRIVSQERFAKELDPNSHKVLFDDNIPSICVMTNDGTYRDIEFKKYGLNFQMCILKKKTLALCGNKRVFILHDSNPSEALKKNFASLKWHWEESNQDGIETRAVSIQQSYGDVGLLIYMNERHEVKSRIFSYADGYQIITHKDDNGEPLLDCVYYRDGDGVRHIDAYDDRFHYHFTDGVSVASENDDSDGWSLVSAEYHGFSESPLVTKRGDVAWNNVQDLIELFEIVYNVFAVIQKRHGWGILYIKGKINETAKKIAGSIILNDTSIDGKGAVEFKSPPSPENMLEFLQSILDLIQIGCGCTFILPKDVKSSGDISGLAIQMTRSLDIESAADAVIEWQNFVSKHLRLFKEGLAKQLVYNGDNPNAITEFEQMRVSASFKPWQPFDEFTYNQMLCTLKSAGLISTKTGIEKNTVSTPDEEMRLSDELSVNAMPLDEPISNE
;
A
#
# COMPACT_ATOMS: atom_id res chain seq x y z
N MET A 1 14.36 -11.97 -34.95
CA MET A 1 15.55 -11.19 -35.44
C MET A 1 16.18 -10.53 -34.22
N SER A 2 17.48 -10.78 -34.01
CA SER A 2 18.20 -10.14 -32.88
C SER A 2 18.34 -8.65 -33.21
N ARG A 3 17.67 -7.77 -32.43
CA ARG A 3 17.93 -6.33 -32.51
C ARG A 3 19.32 -6.06 -31.94
N THR A 4 20.13 -5.31 -32.67
CA THR A 4 21.42 -4.85 -32.16
C THR A 4 21.20 -3.71 -31.19
N ARG A 5 22.13 -3.48 -30.22
CA ARG A 5 22.11 -2.34 -29.32
C ARG A 5 21.85 -1.01 -30.05
N GLN A 6 22.54 -0.82 -31.18
CA GLN A 6 22.38 0.39 -32.00
C GLN A 6 20.97 0.53 -32.60
N THR A 7 20.32 -0.58 -32.93
CA THR A 7 18.93 -0.55 -33.46
C THR A 7 17.97 -0.14 -32.32
N ILE A 8 18.17 -0.61 -31.11
CA ILE A 8 17.35 -0.23 -29.94
C ILE A 8 17.54 1.25 -29.63
N ILE A 9 18.78 1.73 -29.60
CA ILE A 9 19.08 3.16 -29.39
C ILE A 9 18.42 3.99 -30.52
N ASN A 10 18.54 3.57 -31.77
CA ASN A 10 17.94 4.29 -32.91
C ASN A 10 16.40 4.26 -32.87
N ASP A 11 15.78 3.15 -32.42
CA ASP A 11 14.33 3.06 -32.25
C ASP A 11 13.87 3.96 -31.09
N PHE A 12 14.62 3.99 -30.02
CA PHE A 12 14.38 4.85 -28.87
C PHE A 12 14.47 6.36 -29.25
N LEU A 13 15.41 6.73 -30.15
CA LEU A 13 15.62 8.10 -30.59
C LEU A 13 14.69 8.54 -31.74
N LYS A 14 14.05 7.59 -32.43
CA LYS A 14 13.18 7.87 -33.59
C LYS A 14 11.77 8.28 -33.22
N HIS A 15 11.37 8.19 -31.95
CA HIS A 15 10.03 8.59 -31.54
C HIS A 15 9.91 10.11 -31.61
N PRO A 16 9.15 10.66 -32.60
CA PRO A 16 9.02 12.10 -32.72
C PRO A 16 8.44 12.67 -31.43
N ARG A 17 9.00 13.79 -30.98
CA ARG A 17 8.33 14.63 -29.99
C ARG A 17 6.94 14.96 -30.52
N LYS A 18 5.93 14.18 -30.23
CA LYS A 18 4.61 14.75 -30.23
C LYS A 18 4.62 15.80 -29.14
N MET A 19 4.56 17.08 -29.54
CA MET A 19 4.14 18.11 -28.60
C MET A 19 2.94 17.54 -27.90
N LEU A 20 3.11 17.15 -26.65
CA LEU A 20 1.99 16.91 -25.77
C LEU A 20 1.17 18.17 -25.89
N LEU A 21 0.08 18.09 -26.59
CA LEU A 21 -1.00 19.04 -26.44
C LEU A 21 -1.10 19.20 -24.94
N LYS A 22 -0.81 20.40 -24.42
CA LYS A 22 -0.85 20.71 -23.01
C LYS A 22 -2.15 20.15 -22.49
N ARG A 23 -2.13 18.90 -22.01
CA ARG A 23 -3.29 18.32 -21.37
C ARG A 23 -3.50 19.17 -20.14
N PRO A 24 -4.64 19.85 -20.01
CA PRO A 24 -4.89 20.65 -18.85
C PRO A 24 -4.80 19.69 -17.66
N PHE A 25 -3.76 19.86 -16.85
CA PHE A 25 -3.65 19.30 -15.52
C PHE A 25 -4.14 17.84 -15.32
N THR A 26 -3.42 16.87 -15.85
CA THR A 26 -3.30 15.61 -15.14
C THR A 26 -2.16 15.80 -14.14
N ARG A 27 -2.47 15.79 -12.85
CA ARG A 27 -1.48 15.72 -11.77
C ARG A 27 -0.47 14.62 -12.15
N GLY A 28 0.74 15.06 -12.52
CA GLY A 28 1.89 14.18 -12.61
C GLY A 28 1.92 13.17 -13.73
N SER A 29 1.62 13.54 -14.99
CA SER A 29 2.18 12.78 -16.12
C SER A 29 3.68 13.07 -16.16
N ASP A 30 4.47 12.22 -15.49
CA ASP A 30 5.92 12.19 -15.67
C ASP A 30 6.25 11.37 -16.93
N GLU A 31 5.39 11.47 -17.93
CA GLU A 31 5.64 10.95 -19.25
C GLU A 31 6.74 11.78 -19.87
N ILE A 32 7.84 11.17 -20.15
CA ILE A 32 9.03 11.80 -20.68
C ILE A 32 9.14 11.41 -22.13
N PHE A 33 9.12 12.42 -23.00
CA PHE A 33 9.30 12.28 -24.43
C PHE A 33 10.72 12.67 -24.80
N ILE A 34 11.38 11.85 -25.59
CA ILE A 34 12.78 12.02 -25.97
C ILE A 34 12.86 12.81 -27.26
N ASN A 35 13.73 13.82 -27.29
CA ASN A 35 14.04 14.58 -28.49
C ASN A 35 14.87 13.77 -29.46
N ASP A 36 14.47 13.82 -30.74
CA ASP A 36 15.22 13.29 -31.84
C ASP A 36 16.38 14.24 -32.21
N SER A 37 17.60 13.92 -31.78
CA SER A 37 18.81 14.59 -32.24
C SER A 37 20.02 13.65 -32.19
N SER A 38 20.46 13.38 -33.18
CA SER A 38 21.51 12.98 -34.11
C SER A 38 22.74 12.16 -33.72
N ASP A 39 23.11 11.79 -32.48
CA ASP A 39 24.34 10.99 -32.27
C ASP A 39 24.20 9.93 -31.17
N GLY A 40 24.11 8.70 -31.55
CA GLY A 40 23.88 7.42 -30.86
C GLY A 40 23.99 7.32 -29.34
N GLU A 41 25.20 7.18 -28.77
CA GLU A 41 25.37 6.92 -27.33
C GLU A 41 25.33 8.19 -26.47
N SER A 42 25.86 9.29 -26.97
CA SER A 42 25.78 10.60 -26.30
C SER A 42 24.35 11.08 -26.19
N THR A 43 23.51 10.73 -27.16
CA THR A 43 22.10 11.13 -27.22
C THR A 43 21.25 10.36 -26.23
N LEU A 44 21.52 9.06 -25.98
CA LEU A 44 20.83 8.30 -24.93
C LEU A 44 21.14 8.88 -23.55
N SER A 45 22.40 9.21 -23.27
CA SER A 45 22.81 9.85 -22.00
C SER A 45 22.13 11.20 -21.81
N ASN A 46 22.06 12.02 -22.87
CA ASN A 46 21.40 13.33 -22.84
C ASN A 46 19.89 13.19 -22.68
N ALA A 47 19.26 12.24 -23.38
CA ALA A 47 17.83 11.96 -23.24
C ALA A 47 17.47 11.53 -21.81
N VAL A 48 18.24 10.62 -21.22
CA VAL A 48 18.06 10.19 -19.83
C VAL A 48 18.22 11.39 -18.89
N ARG A 49 19.26 12.21 -19.08
CA ARG A 49 19.50 13.38 -18.26
C ARG A 49 18.40 14.44 -18.38
N GLU A 50 18.08 14.88 -19.60
CA GLU A 50 17.12 15.95 -19.84
C GLU A 50 15.70 15.56 -19.39
N ALA A 51 15.37 14.31 -19.54
CA ALA A 51 14.05 13.83 -19.26
C ALA A 51 13.87 13.33 -17.82
N CYS A 52 14.81 12.55 -17.29
CA CYS A 52 14.69 11.96 -15.96
C CYS A 52 14.86 12.96 -14.84
N LEU A 53 15.85 13.86 -14.90
CA LEU A 53 16.17 14.72 -13.75
C LEU A 53 15.05 15.68 -13.35
N PRO A 54 14.36 16.40 -14.26
CA PRO A 54 13.24 17.23 -13.89
C PRO A 54 12.07 16.47 -13.27
N ALA A 55 11.81 15.25 -13.76
CA ALA A 55 10.77 14.37 -13.22
C ALA A 55 11.15 13.86 -11.84
N VAL A 56 12.40 13.45 -11.63
CA VAL A 56 12.95 13.04 -10.32
C VAL A 56 12.80 14.17 -9.31
N LYS A 57 13.20 15.41 -9.64
CA LYS A 57 13.08 16.56 -8.73
C LYS A 57 11.63 16.80 -8.29
N ARG A 58 10.67 16.77 -9.22
CA ARG A 58 9.24 16.91 -8.90
C ARG A 58 8.74 15.79 -8.00
N ARG A 59 9.16 14.56 -8.25
CA ARG A 59 8.77 13.39 -7.45
C ARG A 59 9.30 13.44 -6.04
N ILE A 60 10.56 13.79 -5.85
CA ILE A 60 11.16 13.92 -4.51
C ILE A 60 10.30 14.85 -3.66
N VAL A 61 9.90 16.03 -4.16
CA VAL A 61 9.06 16.97 -3.43
C VAL A 61 7.71 16.35 -3.05
N SER A 62 7.07 15.61 -3.95
CA SER A 62 5.79 14.95 -3.66
C SER A 62 5.96 13.83 -2.64
N GLN A 63 7.00 13.02 -2.75
CA GLN A 63 7.26 11.89 -1.87
C GLN A 63 7.72 12.32 -0.48
N GLU A 64 8.49 13.43 -0.37
CA GLU A 64 8.78 14.06 0.92
C GLU A 64 7.52 14.53 1.63
N ARG A 65 6.57 15.09 0.89
CA ARG A 65 5.27 15.47 1.43
C ARG A 65 4.53 14.23 1.96
N PHE A 66 4.45 13.14 1.18
CA PHE A 66 3.79 11.91 1.60
C PHE A 66 4.47 11.27 2.82
N ALA A 67 5.81 11.30 2.87
CA ALA A 67 6.56 10.82 4.03
C ALA A 67 6.23 11.63 5.31
N LYS A 68 6.10 12.96 5.20
CA LYS A 68 5.70 13.82 6.31
C LYS A 68 4.24 13.61 6.73
N GLU A 69 3.34 13.38 5.79
CA GLU A 69 1.94 13.07 6.06
C GLU A 69 1.78 11.68 6.73
N LEU A 70 2.67 10.74 6.44
CA LEU A 70 2.65 9.40 7.04
C LEU A 70 3.23 9.37 8.47
N ASP A 71 4.11 10.30 8.82
CA ASP A 71 4.71 10.41 10.15
C ASP A 71 3.93 11.38 11.03
N PRO A 72 3.21 10.88 12.07
CA PRO A 72 2.42 11.73 12.96
C PRO A 72 3.22 12.83 13.66
N ASN A 73 4.55 12.67 13.78
CA ASN A 73 5.41 13.67 14.41
C ASN A 73 5.78 14.82 13.46
N SER A 74 5.44 14.69 12.18
CA SER A 74 5.72 15.69 11.15
C SER A 74 4.46 16.41 10.65
N HIS A 75 3.29 16.12 11.25
CA HIS A 75 2.01 16.72 10.84
C HIS A 75 1.97 18.22 11.09
N LYS A 76 1.34 18.97 10.18
CA LYS A 76 1.23 20.44 10.20
C LYS A 76 0.63 20.96 11.50
N VAL A 77 -0.33 20.23 12.08
CA VAL A 77 -1.01 20.62 13.32
C VAL A 77 -0.05 20.81 14.50
N LEU A 78 1.08 20.10 14.52
CA LEU A 78 2.08 20.22 15.59
C LEU A 78 2.79 21.58 15.57
N PHE A 79 2.87 22.19 14.41
CA PHE A 79 3.55 23.46 14.15
C PHE A 79 2.56 24.62 13.95
N ASP A 80 1.25 24.40 14.14
CA ASP A 80 0.22 25.42 13.97
C ASP A 80 0.12 26.30 15.20
N ASP A 81 0.57 27.54 15.09
CA ASP A 81 0.54 28.53 16.15
C ASP A 81 -0.87 29.07 16.44
N ASN A 82 -1.86 28.81 15.60
CA ASN A 82 -3.25 29.23 15.81
C ASN A 82 -3.99 28.39 16.86
N ILE A 83 -3.47 27.24 17.27
CA ILE A 83 -4.06 26.46 18.35
C ILE A 83 -3.73 27.15 19.67
N PRO A 84 -4.75 27.62 20.42
CA PRO A 84 -4.54 28.49 21.58
C PRO A 84 -3.80 27.78 22.70
N SER A 85 -2.80 28.44 23.26
CA SER A 85 -2.17 28.07 24.53
C SER A 85 -3.11 28.30 25.72
N ILE A 86 -2.87 27.62 26.84
CA ILE A 86 -3.62 27.87 28.06
C ILE A 86 -2.89 28.94 28.88
N CYS A 87 -3.51 30.11 28.98
CA CYS A 87 -3.00 31.17 29.81
C CYS A 87 -3.41 30.94 31.29
N VAL A 88 -2.45 30.73 32.18
CA VAL A 88 -2.67 30.51 33.62
C VAL A 88 -2.04 31.67 34.37
N MET A 89 -2.82 32.24 35.29
CA MET A 89 -2.29 33.25 36.23
C MET A 89 -1.48 32.57 37.31
N THR A 90 -0.23 32.94 37.48
CA THR A 90 0.68 32.42 38.50
C THR A 90 0.37 33.06 39.87
N ASN A 91 0.91 32.50 40.95
CA ASN A 91 0.70 33.03 42.31
C ASN A 91 1.18 34.48 42.49
N ASP A 92 2.09 34.93 41.63
CA ASP A 92 2.66 36.30 41.64
C ASP A 92 1.81 37.29 40.85
N GLY A 93 0.61 36.91 40.41
CA GLY A 93 -0.25 37.78 39.59
C GLY A 93 0.16 37.94 38.13
N THR A 94 1.23 37.27 37.70
CA THR A 94 1.67 37.25 36.31
C THR A 94 0.95 36.18 35.49
N TYR A 95 0.72 36.44 34.22
CA TYR A 95 0.16 35.44 33.31
C TYR A 95 1.28 34.62 32.70
N ARG A 96 1.13 33.30 32.73
CA ARG A 96 2.03 32.38 32.03
C ARG A 96 1.24 31.55 31.04
N ASP A 97 1.70 31.54 29.80
CA ASP A 97 1.15 30.63 28.81
C ASP A 97 1.73 29.23 29.03
N ILE A 98 0.85 28.28 29.20
CA ILE A 98 1.20 26.86 29.24
C ILE A 98 0.93 26.33 27.82
N GLU A 99 1.97 25.94 27.15
CA GLU A 99 1.84 25.25 25.87
C GLU A 99 1.06 23.95 26.05
N PHE A 100 0.09 23.76 25.18
CA PHE A 100 -0.62 22.50 25.11
C PHE A 100 0.12 21.54 24.16
N LYS A 101 0.35 20.31 24.61
CA LYS A 101 0.90 19.28 23.73
C LYS A 101 -0.10 18.98 22.62
N LYS A 102 0.25 19.32 21.39
CA LYS A 102 -0.50 19.01 20.18
C LYS A 102 -0.29 17.55 19.79
N TYR A 103 -1.26 16.95 19.13
CA TYR A 103 -1.25 15.55 18.72
C TYR A 103 -1.49 15.43 17.22
N GLY A 104 -0.55 14.82 16.52
CA GLY A 104 -0.76 14.27 15.19
C GLY A 104 -1.43 12.90 15.31
N LEU A 105 -2.41 12.62 14.48
CA LEU A 105 -3.18 11.39 14.50
C LEU A 105 -2.77 10.47 13.35
N ASN A 106 -2.77 9.16 13.58
CA ASN A 106 -2.20 8.19 12.65
C ASN A 106 -3.24 7.63 11.66
N PHE A 107 -4.08 8.50 11.09
CA PHE A 107 -5.12 8.09 10.14
C PHE A 107 -4.53 7.52 8.85
N GLN A 108 -3.49 8.15 8.31
CA GLN A 108 -2.84 7.73 7.06
C GLN A 108 -2.34 6.29 7.15
N MET A 109 -1.66 5.94 8.24
CA MET A 109 -1.21 4.57 8.48
C MET A 109 -2.38 3.58 8.67
N CYS A 110 -3.47 4.02 9.31
CA CYS A 110 -4.66 3.18 9.46
C CYS A 110 -5.31 2.89 8.10
N ILE A 111 -5.47 3.90 7.25
CA ILE A 111 -6.00 3.77 5.89
C ILE A 111 -5.11 2.86 5.06
N LEU A 112 -3.79 3.11 5.07
CA LEU A 112 -2.80 2.30 4.36
C LEU A 112 -2.91 0.82 4.72
N LYS A 113 -2.88 0.50 6.02
CA LYS A 113 -2.98 -0.89 6.48
C LYS A 113 -4.29 -1.55 6.08
N LYS A 114 -5.40 -0.83 6.16
CA LYS A 114 -6.71 -1.35 5.78
C LYS A 114 -6.80 -1.63 4.28
N LYS A 115 -6.40 -0.70 3.42
CA LYS A 115 -6.39 -0.89 1.97
C LYS A 115 -5.46 -2.03 1.55
N THR A 116 -4.25 -2.06 2.10
CA THR A 116 -3.31 -3.16 1.83
C THR A 116 -3.88 -4.51 2.26
N LEU A 117 -4.47 -4.60 3.46
CA LEU A 117 -5.08 -5.85 3.95
C LEU A 117 -6.30 -6.26 3.11
N ALA A 118 -7.17 -5.31 2.77
CA ALA A 118 -8.35 -5.58 1.96
C ALA A 118 -7.97 -6.18 0.59
N LEU A 119 -6.91 -5.68 -0.05
CA LEU A 119 -6.43 -6.19 -1.33
C LEU A 119 -5.61 -7.47 -1.20
N CYS A 120 -4.67 -7.52 -0.27
CA CYS A 120 -3.60 -8.52 -0.19
C CYS A 120 -3.78 -9.56 0.92
N GLY A 121 -4.86 -9.51 1.69
CA GLY A 121 -5.05 -10.36 2.88
C GLY A 121 -5.22 -11.85 2.61
N ASN A 122 -5.42 -12.26 1.36
CA ASN A 122 -5.47 -13.65 0.92
C ASN A 122 -4.33 -13.96 -0.03
N LYS A 123 -3.97 -15.27 -0.14
CA LYS A 123 -3.04 -15.77 -1.16
C LYS A 123 -3.59 -15.50 -2.57
N ARG A 124 -2.69 -15.36 -3.54
CA ARG A 124 -3.05 -15.17 -4.95
C ARG A 124 -3.80 -16.37 -5.50
N VAL A 125 -4.74 -16.10 -6.38
CA VAL A 125 -5.45 -17.15 -7.13
C VAL A 125 -4.76 -17.32 -8.47
N PHE A 126 -4.28 -18.53 -8.73
CA PHE A 126 -3.68 -18.91 -10.02
C PHE A 126 -4.69 -19.71 -10.83
N ILE A 127 -4.86 -19.34 -12.10
CA ILE A 127 -5.76 -20.02 -13.02
C ILE A 127 -4.95 -20.49 -14.22
N LEU A 128 -4.98 -21.80 -14.47
CA LEU A 128 -4.43 -22.41 -15.66
C LEU A 128 -5.54 -22.43 -16.75
N HIS A 129 -5.28 -21.73 -17.85
CA HIS A 129 -6.24 -21.58 -18.97
C HIS A 129 -6.07 -22.69 -20.00
N ASP A 130 -6.21 -23.94 -19.57
CA ASP A 130 -6.22 -25.12 -20.44
C ASP A 130 -7.35 -26.05 -19.99
N SER A 131 -8.21 -26.44 -20.93
CA SER A 131 -9.35 -27.29 -20.64
C SER A 131 -8.94 -28.74 -20.34
N ASN A 132 -7.85 -29.23 -20.96
CA ASN A 132 -7.31 -30.57 -20.79
C ASN A 132 -5.79 -30.54 -20.65
N PRO A 133 -5.25 -30.06 -19.52
CA PRO A 133 -3.82 -29.93 -19.36
C PRO A 133 -3.13 -31.30 -19.34
N SER A 134 -2.02 -31.41 -20.08
CA SER A 134 -1.17 -32.61 -20.03
C SER A 134 -0.57 -32.80 -18.64
N GLU A 135 -0.13 -34.02 -18.32
CA GLU A 135 0.52 -34.27 -17.01
C GLU A 135 1.81 -33.46 -16.84
N ALA A 136 2.57 -33.22 -17.90
CA ALA A 136 3.73 -32.33 -17.85
C ALA A 136 3.32 -30.87 -17.51
N LEU A 137 2.23 -30.36 -18.10
CA LEU A 137 1.72 -29.04 -17.85
C LEU A 137 1.22 -28.87 -16.42
N LYS A 138 0.54 -29.91 -15.88
CA LYS A 138 0.10 -29.92 -14.47
C LYS A 138 1.29 -29.89 -13.49
N LYS A 139 2.34 -30.67 -13.80
CA LYS A 139 3.57 -30.71 -13.01
C LYS A 139 4.28 -29.36 -13.02
N ASN A 140 4.41 -28.72 -14.18
CA ASN A 140 5.03 -27.41 -14.32
C ASN A 140 4.20 -26.31 -13.61
N PHE A 141 2.87 -26.38 -13.67
CA PHE A 141 2.00 -25.48 -12.93
C PHE A 141 2.12 -25.65 -11.41
N ALA A 142 2.22 -26.88 -10.92
CA ALA A 142 2.49 -27.17 -9.51
C ALA A 142 3.87 -26.65 -9.09
N SER A 143 4.90 -26.86 -9.93
CA SER A 143 6.25 -26.33 -9.71
C SER A 143 6.27 -24.79 -9.64
N LEU A 144 5.55 -24.11 -10.54
CA LEU A 144 5.42 -22.64 -10.50
C LEU A 144 4.83 -22.17 -9.18
N LYS A 145 3.73 -22.78 -8.72
CA LYS A 145 3.10 -22.42 -7.44
C LYS A 145 4.02 -22.64 -6.27
N TRP A 146 4.71 -23.79 -6.25
CA TRP A 146 5.63 -24.12 -5.18
C TRP A 146 6.78 -23.12 -5.07
N HIS A 147 7.45 -22.79 -6.19
CA HIS A 147 8.53 -21.81 -6.21
C HIS A 147 8.05 -20.39 -5.87
N TRP A 148 6.83 -20.04 -6.30
CA TRP A 148 6.19 -18.77 -5.93
C TRP A 148 5.97 -18.63 -4.42
N GLU A 149 5.46 -19.70 -3.79
CA GLU A 149 5.24 -19.74 -2.34
C GLU A 149 6.57 -19.80 -1.58
N GLU A 150 7.51 -20.63 -1.99
CA GLU A 150 8.82 -20.76 -1.36
C GLU A 150 9.60 -19.45 -1.36
N SER A 151 9.58 -18.74 -2.47
CA SER A 151 10.23 -17.43 -2.60
C SER A 151 9.39 -16.26 -2.04
N ASN A 152 8.24 -16.55 -1.42
CA ASN A 152 7.34 -15.57 -0.80
C ASN A 152 6.95 -14.40 -1.73
N GLN A 153 6.63 -14.68 -2.99
CA GLN A 153 6.28 -13.64 -3.96
C GLN A 153 4.98 -12.89 -3.57
N ASP A 154 4.03 -13.56 -2.91
CA ASP A 154 2.83 -12.90 -2.34
C ASP A 154 3.20 -11.83 -1.32
N GLY A 155 4.19 -12.09 -0.47
CA GLY A 155 4.70 -11.12 0.50
C GLY A 155 5.42 -9.94 -0.17
N ILE A 156 6.17 -10.20 -1.24
CA ILE A 156 6.83 -9.19 -2.05
C ILE A 156 5.78 -8.28 -2.70
N GLU A 157 4.75 -8.82 -3.33
CA GLU A 157 3.66 -8.03 -3.90
C GLU A 157 2.89 -7.23 -2.84
N THR A 158 2.62 -7.83 -1.68
CA THR A 158 1.98 -7.11 -0.56
C THR A 158 2.81 -5.91 -0.10
N ARG A 159 4.13 -6.09 -0.02
CA ARG A 159 5.06 -4.99 0.28
C ARG A 159 5.07 -3.95 -0.84
N ALA A 160 5.05 -4.37 -2.10
CA ALA A 160 4.97 -3.46 -3.25
C ALA A 160 3.69 -2.60 -3.22
N VAL A 161 2.53 -3.21 -2.90
CA VAL A 161 1.26 -2.50 -2.72
C VAL A 161 1.37 -1.47 -1.58
N SER A 162 1.89 -1.87 -0.43
CA SER A 162 2.06 -0.97 0.71
C SER A 162 2.97 0.22 0.38
N ILE A 163 4.07 -0.01 -0.32
CA ILE A 163 5.03 1.05 -0.73
C ILE A 163 4.38 2.01 -1.73
N GLN A 164 3.73 1.50 -2.76
CA GLN A 164 3.06 2.36 -3.75
C GLN A 164 1.99 3.22 -3.09
N GLN A 165 1.16 2.64 -2.21
CA GLN A 165 0.14 3.36 -1.47
C GLN A 165 0.70 4.34 -0.44
N SER A 166 1.98 4.20 -0.03
CA SER A 166 2.66 5.13 0.88
C SER A 166 3.34 6.30 0.17
N TYR A 167 3.96 6.03 -0.97
CA TYR A 167 4.86 6.99 -1.64
C TYR A 167 4.49 7.30 -3.09
N GLY A 168 3.41 6.70 -3.60
CA GLY A 168 2.89 6.96 -4.94
C GLY A 168 3.51 6.12 -6.05
N ASP A 169 4.65 5.45 -5.81
CA ASP A 169 5.26 4.54 -6.78
C ASP A 169 6.00 3.37 -6.14
N VAL A 170 6.25 2.34 -6.96
CA VAL A 170 7.06 1.17 -6.60
C VAL A 170 7.65 0.55 -7.86
N GLY A 171 8.87 0.03 -7.76
CA GLY A 171 9.51 -0.81 -8.78
C GLY A 171 9.84 -2.18 -8.20
N LEU A 172 9.57 -3.21 -8.97
CA LEU A 172 9.91 -4.59 -8.66
C LEU A 172 10.79 -5.14 -9.78
N LEU A 173 12.07 -5.37 -9.49
CA LEU A 173 13.03 -5.96 -10.42
C LEU A 173 13.05 -7.46 -10.25
N ILE A 174 12.85 -8.19 -11.35
CA ILE A 174 13.06 -9.62 -11.43
C ILE A 174 14.41 -9.86 -12.09
N TYR A 175 15.29 -10.62 -11.44
CA TYR A 175 16.64 -10.87 -11.93
C TYR A 175 17.11 -12.29 -11.61
N MET A 176 18.12 -12.72 -12.34
CA MET A 176 18.82 -13.98 -12.07
C MET A 176 20.06 -13.65 -11.27
N ASN A 177 20.26 -14.31 -10.12
CA ASN A 177 21.49 -14.16 -9.35
C ASN A 177 22.65 -14.97 -9.98
N GLU A 178 23.85 -14.88 -9.39
CA GLU A 178 25.03 -15.62 -9.84
C GLU A 178 24.87 -17.15 -9.78
N ARG A 179 23.91 -17.65 -8.99
CA ARG A 179 23.56 -19.08 -8.89
C ARG A 179 22.46 -19.49 -9.88
N HIS A 180 22.10 -18.58 -10.78
CA HIS A 180 21.01 -18.76 -11.73
C HIS A 180 19.64 -19.03 -11.07
N GLU A 181 19.43 -18.51 -9.86
CA GLU A 181 18.12 -18.51 -9.20
C GLU A 181 17.38 -17.21 -9.52
N VAL A 182 16.08 -17.33 -9.82
CA VAL A 182 15.22 -16.15 -10.00
C VAL A 182 14.97 -15.46 -8.65
N LYS A 183 15.22 -14.18 -8.60
CA LYS A 183 15.05 -13.34 -7.41
C LYS A 183 14.24 -12.10 -7.75
N SER A 184 13.63 -11.50 -6.72
CA SER A 184 12.85 -10.27 -6.82
C SER A 184 13.39 -9.23 -5.86
N ARG A 185 13.57 -7.98 -6.34
CA ARG A 185 14.03 -6.85 -5.53
C ARG A 185 13.06 -5.67 -5.68
N ILE A 186 12.64 -5.11 -4.56
CA ILE A 186 11.77 -3.92 -4.54
C ILE A 186 12.65 -2.67 -4.46
N PHE A 187 12.29 -1.67 -5.25
CA PHE A 187 12.80 -0.31 -5.16
C PHE A 187 11.73 0.62 -4.62
N SER A 188 12.07 1.44 -3.64
CA SER A 188 11.16 2.37 -3.00
C SER A 188 11.82 3.70 -2.66
N TYR A 189 11.00 4.76 -2.52
CA TYR A 189 11.45 6.04 -2.01
C TYR A 189 12.08 5.94 -0.61
N ALA A 190 11.50 5.11 0.28
CA ALA A 190 12.03 4.91 1.62
C ALA A 190 13.47 4.36 1.64
N ASP A 191 13.85 3.62 0.60
CA ASP A 191 15.20 3.07 0.41
C ASP A 191 16.10 4.01 -0.44
N GLY A 192 15.62 5.21 -0.79
CA GLY A 192 16.37 6.21 -1.56
C GLY A 192 16.27 6.08 -3.07
N TYR A 193 15.35 5.25 -3.58
CA TYR A 193 15.17 5.02 -5.01
C TYR A 193 14.00 5.82 -5.59
N GLN A 194 14.21 6.38 -6.79
CA GLN A 194 13.19 7.04 -7.60
C GLN A 194 12.95 6.23 -8.87
N ILE A 195 11.69 6.06 -9.26
CA ILE A 195 11.31 5.23 -10.40
C ILE A 195 10.67 6.11 -11.47
N ILE A 196 11.15 5.99 -12.69
CA ILE A 196 10.67 6.75 -13.83
C ILE A 196 10.55 5.82 -15.01
N THR A 197 9.37 5.79 -15.64
CA THR A 197 9.10 5.05 -16.85
C THR A 197 8.98 6.02 -18.02
N HIS A 198 9.77 5.80 -19.07
CA HIS A 198 9.62 6.44 -20.36
C HIS A 198 8.65 5.65 -21.21
N LYS A 199 7.74 6.33 -21.86
CA LYS A 199 6.74 5.71 -22.71
C LYS A 199 6.85 6.23 -24.12
N ASP A 200 6.39 5.41 -25.07
CA ASP A 200 6.23 5.82 -26.46
C ASP A 200 4.97 6.68 -26.65
N ASP A 201 4.74 7.12 -27.88
CA ASP A 201 3.55 7.88 -28.26
C ASP A 201 2.22 7.16 -28.02
N ASN A 202 2.24 5.83 -27.93
CA ASN A 202 1.08 4.98 -27.70
C ASN A 202 0.86 4.69 -26.20
N GLY A 203 1.81 5.13 -25.35
CA GLY A 203 1.78 4.90 -23.90
C GLY A 203 2.46 3.58 -23.48
N GLU A 204 3.12 2.87 -24.41
CA GLU A 204 3.87 1.66 -24.08
C GLU A 204 5.22 2.00 -23.43
N PRO A 205 5.64 1.26 -22.40
CA PRO A 205 6.90 1.50 -21.72
C PRO A 205 8.07 1.17 -22.68
N LEU A 206 8.92 2.16 -22.93
CA LEU A 206 10.15 2.01 -23.70
C LEU A 206 11.35 1.73 -22.81
N LEU A 207 11.41 2.42 -21.67
CA LEU A 207 12.54 2.37 -20.76
C LEU A 207 12.05 2.59 -19.33
N ASP A 208 12.32 1.64 -18.48
CA ASP A 208 12.08 1.76 -17.03
C ASP A 208 13.38 2.12 -16.33
N CYS A 209 13.41 3.24 -15.60
CA CYS A 209 14.60 3.77 -14.95
C CYS A 209 14.46 3.80 -13.42
N VAL A 210 15.56 3.45 -12.74
CA VAL A 210 15.71 3.61 -11.30
C VAL A 210 16.84 4.62 -11.04
N TYR A 211 16.49 5.73 -10.43
CA TYR A 211 17.44 6.76 -10.01
C TYR A 211 17.77 6.62 -8.53
N TYR A 212 19.06 6.74 -8.16
CA TYR A 212 19.48 6.72 -6.77
C TYR A 212 20.83 7.45 -6.58
N ARG A 213 21.19 7.67 -5.31
CA ARG A 213 22.53 8.17 -4.92
C ARG A 213 23.20 7.09 -4.09
N ASP A 214 24.48 6.92 -4.30
CA ASP A 214 25.30 6.05 -3.44
C ASP A 214 25.74 6.76 -2.15
N GLY A 215 26.54 6.05 -1.32
CA GLY A 215 27.06 6.58 -0.06
C GLY A 215 28.05 7.74 -0.22
N ASP A 216 28.65 7.86 -1.38
CA ASP A 216 29.60 8.94 -1.74
C ASP A 216 28.86 10.14 -2.38
N GLY A 217 27.55 10.03 -2.56
CA GLY A 217 26.70 11.05 -3.13
C GLY A 217 26.68 11.10 -4.66
N VAL A 218 27.36 10.16 -5.32
CA VAL A 218 27.31 10.03 -6.79
C VAL A 218 25.92 9.59 -7.21
N ARG A 219 25.41 10.21 -8.28
CA ARG A 219 24.10 9.91 -8.82
C ARG A 219 24.20 8.76 -9.83
N HIS A 220 23.28 7.82 -9.75
CA HIS A 220 23.19 6.67 -10.63
C HIS A 220 21.81 6.57 -11.26
N ILE A 221 21.75 6.06 -12.48
CA ILE A 221 20.53 5.67 -13.15
C ILE A 221 20.74 4.27 -13.75
N ASP A 222 19.91 3.33 -13.30
CA ASP A 222 19.76 2.02 -13.89
C ASP A 222 18.54 2.04 -14.81
N ALA A 223 18.74 1.86 -16.10
CA ALA A 223 17.69 1.89 -17.12
C ALA A 223 17.55 0.53 -17.80
N TYR A 224 16.31 0.05 -17.90
CA TYR A 224 15.96 -1.25 -18.46
C TYR A 224 15.06 -1.07 -19.66
N ASP A 225 15.47 -1.62 -20.82
CA ASP A 225 14.60 -1.77 -21.98
C ASP A 225 14.11 -3.23 -22.13
N ASP A 226 13.69 -3.64 -23.31
CA ASP A 226 13.23 -5.00 -23.59
C ASP A 226 14.35 -6.04 -23.59
N ARG A 227 15.64 -5.63 -23.59
CA ARG A 227 16.79 -6.53 -23.70
C ARG A 227 17.98 -6.19 -22.83
N PHE A 228 18.26 -4.89 -22.63
CA PHE A 228 19.47 -4.43 -21.99
C PHE A 228 19.18 -3.67 -20.70
N HIS A 229 20.10 -3.82 -19.77
CA HIS A 229 20.28 -2.99 -18.61
C HIS A 229 21.42 -2.01 -18.90
N TYR A 230 21.14 -0.71 -18.75
CA TYR A 230 22.12 0.37 -18.90
C TYR A 230 22.38 0.98 -17.54
N HIS A 231 23.64 1.10 -17.19
CA HIS A 231 24.06 1.79 -15.99
C HIS A 231 24.74 3.10 -16.34
N PHE A 232 24.16 4.21 -15.84
CA PHE A 232 24.70 5.56 -16.00
C PHE A 232 25.16 6.08 -14.65
N THR A 233 26.27 6.82 -14.63
CA THR A 233 26.73 7.54 -13.46
C THR A 233 27.00 9.00 -13.82
N ASP A 234 26.76 9.87 -12.85
CA ASP A 234 27.14 11.27 -12.88
C ASP A 234 28.33 11.45 -11.94
N GLY A 235 29.52 11.60 -12.51
CA GLY A 235 30.76 11.74 -11.74
C GLY A 235 30.91 13.04 -10.93
N VAL A 236 29.86 13.88 -10.87
CA VAL A 236 29.88 15.13 -10.09
C VAL A 236 29.52 14.84 -8.64
N SER A 237 30.48 15.05 -7.74
CA SER A 237 30.26 14.95 -6.29
C SER A 237 29.32 16.07 -5.80
N VAL A 238 28.63 15.81 -4.68
CA VAL A 238 27.58 16.63 -4.03
C VAL A 238 27.91 18.13 -3.83
N ALA A 239 29.14 18.57 -4.11
CA ALA A 239 29.58 19.95 -3.86
C ALA A 239 28.92 21.01 -4.76
N SER A 240 28.20 20.62 -5.82
CA SER A 240 27.50 21.58 -6.69
C SER A 240 26.08 21.14 -6.97
N GLU A 241 25.15 21.42 -6.06
CA GLU A 241 23.71 21.22 -6.25
C GLU A 241 23.13 22.02 -7.43
N ASN A 242 23.87 22.98 -7.97
CA ASN A 242 23.45 23.90 -9.04
C ASN A 242 24.15 23.68 -10.37
N ASP A 243 24.98 22.66 -10.50
CA ASP A 243 25.70 22.43 -11.74
C ASP A 243 24.91 21.46 -12.62
N ASP A 244 24.20 21.99 -13.61
CA ASP A 244 23.59 21.26 -14.72
C ASP A 244 24.64 20.78 -15.74
N SER A 245 25.91 20.64 -15.31
CA SER A 245 27.00 20.26 -16.17
C SER A 245 26.93 18.79 -16.61
N ASP A 246 27.46 18.55 -17.78
CA ASP A 246 27.42 17.37 -18.64
C ASP A 246 28.11 16.11 -18.07
N GLY A 247 27.84 15.73 -16.82
CA GLY A 247 28.56 14.67 -16.10
C GLY A 247 28.07 13.24 -16.35
N TRP A 248 26.92 13.00 -16.97
CA TRP A 248 26.38 11.66 -17.17
C TRP A 248 27.17 10.86 -18.18
N SER A 249 27.68 9.70 -17.76
CA SER A 249 28.38 8.74 -18.62
C SER A 249 27.74 7.35 -18.53
N LEU A 250 27.68 6.66 -19.67
CA LEU A 250 27.29 5.25 -19.71
C LEU A 250 28.48 4.40 -19.21
N VAL A 251 28.29 3.69 -18.10
CA VAL A 251 29.31 2.81 -17.50
C VAL A 251 29.23 1.41 -18.12
N SER A 252 28.04 0.84 -18.18
CA SER A 252 27.83 -0.50 -18.73
C SER A 252 26.51 -0.63 -19.47
N ALA A 253 26.45 -1.61 -20.38
CA ALA A 253 25.23 -2.02 -21.02
C ALA A 253 25.27 -3.54 -21.14
N GLU A 254 24.41 -4.20 -20.35
CA GLU A 254 24.43 -5.64 -20.18
C GLU A 254 23.10 -6.26 -20.63
N TYR A 255 23.16 -7.45 -21.19
CA TYR A 255 21.98 -8.21 -21.57
C TYR A 255 21.36 -8.86 -20.34
N HIS A 256 20.13 -8.47 -19.99
CA HIS A 256 19.46 -8.99 -18.80
C HIS A 256 18.75 -10.34 -19.01
N GLY A 257 18.59 -10.77 -20.25
CA GLY A 257 18.11 -12.10 -20.60
C GLY A 257 16.59 -12.30 -20.60
N PHE A 258 15.78 -11.37 -20.16
CA PHE A 258 14.31 -11.45 -20.21
C PHE A 258 13.75 -10.98 -21.56
N SER A 259 12.51 -11.40 -21.87
CA SER A 259 11.80 -11.06 -23.11
C SER A 259 11.21 -9.64 -23.12
N GLU A 260 11.05 -9.03 -21.97
CA GLU A 260 10.58 -7.66 -21.76
C GLU A 260 11.38 -7.02 -20.61
N SER A 261 11.24 -5.71 -20.39
CA SER A 261 11.90 -5.01 -19.27
C SER A 261 11.65 -5.75 -17.95
N PRO A 262 12.71 -6.18 -17.24
CA PRO A 262 12.58 -6.95 -16.00
C PRO A 262 12.10 -6.10 -14.81
N LEU A 263 11.99 -4.79 -14.98
CA LEU A 263 11.46 -3.89 -13.97
C LEU A 263 9.94 -3.74 -14.14
N VAL A 264 9.20 -4.20 -13.16
CA VAL A 264 7.75 -4.03 -13.06
C VAL A 264 7.48 -2.77 -12.24
N THR A 265 6.87 -1.77 -12.86
CA THR A 265 6.59 -0.49 -12.22
C THR A 265 5.10 -0.28 -11.99
N LYS A 266 4.73 0.33 -10.87
CA LYS A 266 3.37 0.80 -10.62
C LYS A 266 3.44 2.20 -10.02
N ARG A 267 2.62 3.07 -10.59
CA ARG A 267 2.42 4.44 -10.11
C ARG A 267 0.95 4.70 -9.87
N GLY A 268 0.64 5.49 -8.87
CA GLY A 268 -0.71 5.89 -8.52
C GLY A 268 -0.69 6.86 -7.34
N ASP A 269 -1.87 7.20 -6.85
CA ASP A 269 -2.01 8.07 -5.68
C ASP A 269 -1.72 7.30 -4.38
N VAL A 270 -1.33 8.05 -3.34
CA VAL A 270 -1.21 7.48 -1.98
C VAL A 270 -2.59 7.17 -1.40
N ALA A 271 -2.64 6.23 -0.47
CA ALA A 271 -3.88 5.68 0.06
C ALA A 271 -4.85 6.72 0.63
N TRP A 272 -4.35 7.85 1.11
CA TRP A 272 -5.10 8.93 1.79
C TRP A 272 -5.20 10.22 0.98
N ASN A 273 -4.72 10.25 -0.27
CA ASN A 273 -4.63 11.48 -1.07
C ASN A 273 -5.95 12.27 -1.14
N ASN A 274 -7.07 11.56 -1.25
CA ASN A 274 -8.39 12.19 -1.40
C ASN A 274 -8.96 12.77 -0.10
N VAL A 275 -8.38 12.41 1.06
CA VAL A 275 -8.91 12.77 2.39
C VAL A 275 -7.90 13.50 3.27
N GLN A 276 -6.72 13.84 2.75
CA GLN A 276 -5.67 14.49 3.52
C GLN A 276 -6.15 15.81 4.16
N ASP A 277 -6.87 16.63 3.41
CA ASP A 277 -7.38 17.92 3.92
C ASP A 277 -8.41 17.71 5.05
N LEU A 278 -9.22 16.63 4.98
CA LEU A 278 -10.18 16.28 6.04
C LEU A 278 -9.46 15.75 7.29
N ILE A 279 -8.38 15.01 7.10
CA ILE A 279 -7.54 14.53 8.23
C ILE A 279 -6.90 15.73 8.94
N GLU A 280 -6.32 16.68 8.20
CA GLU A 280 -5.76 17.90 8.76
C GLU A 280 -6.83 18.71 9.52
N LEU A 281 -8.02 18.86 8.97
CA LEU A 281 -9.15 19.50 9.63
C LEU A 281 -9.53 18.77 10.93
N PHE A 282 -9.63 17.44 10.89
CA PHE A 282 -9.94 16.62 12.06
C PHE A 282 -8.91 16.83 13.16
N GLU A 283 -7.63 16.84 12.83
CA GLU A 283 -6.54 17.06 13.79
C GLU A 283 -6.61 18.44 14.45
N ILE A 284 -6.87 19.50 13.67
CA ILE A 284 -7.03 20.85 14.20
C ILE A 284 -8.20 20.89 15.18
N VAL A 285 -9.38 20.41 14.77
CA VAL A 285 -10.59 20.41 15.61
C VAL A 285 -10.38 19.57 16.86
N TYR A 286 -9.76 18.39 16.75
CA TYR A 286 -9.45 17.54 17.89
C TYR A 286 -8.53 18.21 18.90
N ASN A 287 -7.46 18.86 18.44
CA ASN A 287 -6.52 19.57 19.32
C ASN A 287 -7.18 20.78 20.00
N VAL A 288 -7.96 21.58 19.26
CA VAL A 288 -8.76 22.68 19.83
C VAL A 288 -9.74 22.14 20.87
N PHE A 289 -10.44 21.07 20.58
CA PHE A 289 -11.35 20.41 21.53
C PHE A 289 -10.61 19.93 22.80
N ALA A 290 -9.44 19.31 22.64
CA ALA A 290 -8.64 18.88 23.76
C ALA A 290 -8.18 20.05 24.66
N VAL A 291 -7.81 21.20 24.07
CA VAL A 291 -7.50 22.44 24.81
C VAL A 291 -8.73 22.94 25.57
N ILE A 292 -9.89 22.98 24.92
CA ILE A 292 -11.14 23.42 25.55
C ILE A 292 -11.50 22.50 26.73
N GLN A 293 -11.43 21.19 26.57
CA GLN A 293 -11.69 20.22 27.62
C GLN A 293 -10.72 20.36 28.80
N LYS A 294 -9.43 20.54 28.52
CA LYS A 294 -8.44 20.76 29.57
C LYS A 294 -8.67 22.08 30.29
N ARG A 295 -9.10 23.12 29.60
CA ARG A 295 -9.37 24.43 30.17
C ARG A 295 -10.64 24.46 31.03
N HIS A 296 -11.70 23.82 30.57
CA HIS A 296 -13.03 23.91 31.15
C HIS A 296 -13.49 22.63 31.89
N GLY A 297 -12.78 21.51 31.74
CA GLY A 297 -13.15 20.23 32.37
C GLY A 297 -13.17 20.23 33.89
N TRP A 298 -12.65 21.26 34.52
CA TRP A 298 -12.61 21.43 35.97
C TRP A 298 -13.80 22.19 36.55
N GLY A 299 -14.79 22.54 35.77
CA GLY A 299 -15.92 23.36 36.21
C GLY A 299 -15.52 24.78 36.61
N ILE A 300 -16.48 25.67 36.57
CA ILE A 300 -16.30 27.07 36.95
C ILE A 300 -16.95 27.29 38.28
N LEU A 301 -16.15 27.65 39.28
CA LEU A 301 -16.68 28.07 40.60
C LEU A 301 -17.05 29.55 40.49
N TYR A 302 -18.33 29.82 40.47
CA TYR A 302 -18.86 31.18 40.51
C TYR A 302 -19.20 31.55 41.95
N ILE A 303 -18.52 32.58 42.45
CA ILE A 303 -18.73 33.06 43.85
C ILE A 303 -19.30 34.48 43.74
N LYS A 304 -20.50 34.65 44.28
CA LYS A 304 -21.13 35.97 44.46
C LYS A 304 -20.96 36.40 45.89
N GLY A 305 -20.24 37.49 46.14
CA GLY A 305 -20.00 38.04 47.48
C GLY A 305 -18.53 38.42 47.74
N LYS A 306 -18.24 39.00 48.90
CA LYS A 306 -16.87 39.33 49.35
C LYS A 306 -16.16 38.08 49.84
N ILE A 307 -15.04 37.72 49.24
CA ILE A 307 -14.15 36.67 49.71
C ILE A 307 -13.12 37.33 50.65
N ASN A 308 -13.14 36.96 51.95
CA ASN A 308 -12.19 37.46 52.93
C ASN A 308 -10.80 36.80 52.91
N GLU A 309 -10.64 35.72 52.19
CA GLU A 309 -9.36 35.04 52.01
C GLU A 309 -9.10 34.78 50.55
N THR A 310 -7.84 34.93 50.15
CA THR A 310 -7.37 34.60 48.83
C THR A 310 -7.50 33.09 48.62
N ALA A 311 -8.60 32.65 47.98
CA ALA A 311 -8.75 31.25 47.60
C ALA A 311 -7.56 30.84 46.76
N LYS A 312 -6.76 29.88 47.25
CA LYS A 312 -5.63 29.32 46.53
C LYS A 312 -6.17 28.75 45.23
N LYS A 313 -5.77 29.36 44.09
CA LYS A 313 -6.14 28.85 42.79
C LYS A 313 -5.50 27.49 42.58
N ILE A 314 -6.32 26.46 42.50
CA ILE A 314 -5.90 25.14 42.03
C ILE A 314 -5.81 25.22 40.48
N ALA A 315 -4.73 24.78 39.93
CA ALA A 315 -4.52 24.78 38.52
C ALA A 315 -5.72 24.15 37.77
N GLY A 316 -6.36 24.94 36.88
CA GLY A 316 -7.50 24.49 36.07
C GLY A 316 -8.87 24.99 36.52
N SER A 317 -9.03 25.54 37.73
CA SER A 317 -10.31 26.12 38.17
C SER A 317 -10.38 27.62 37.83
N ILE A 318 -11.47 28.05 37.22
CA ILE A 318 -11.78 29.48 37.04
C ILE A 318 -12.67 29.90 38.19
N ILE A 319 -12.21 30.89 38.97
CA ILE A 319 -13.00 31.50 40.03
C ILE A 319 -13.47 32.84 39.51
N LEU A 320 -14.76 33.00 39.30
CA LEU A 320 -15.38 34.28 38.97
C LEU A 320 -15.91 34.88 40.27
N ASN A 321 -15.37 36.03 40.65
CA ASN A 321 -15.82 36.76 41.82
C ASN A 321 -16.66 37.97 41.40
N ASP A 322 -17.94 37.93 41.71
CA ASP A 322 -18.86 39.05 41.50
C ASP A 322 -19.08 39.80 42.82
N THR A 323 -18.55 41.00 42.89
CA THR A 323 -18.61 41.90 44.06
C THR A 323 -19.89 42.75 44.09
N SER A 324 -20.94 42.39 43.36
CA SER A 324 -22.20 43.14 43.38
C SER A 324 -22.81 43.21 44.76
N ILE A 325 -23.37 44.40 45.09
CA ILE A 325 -23.61 44.93 46.44
C ILE A 325 -24.85 44.32 47.15
N ASP A 326 -25.53 43.37 46.59
CA ASP A 326 -26.81 42.87 47.13
C ASP A 326 -26.72 41.83 48.26
N GLY A 327 -25.62 41.78 48.97
CA GLY A 327 -25.52 41.21 50.33
C GLY A 327 -25.83 39.73 50.54
N LYS A 328 -26.25 38.97 49.53
CA LYS A 328 -26.46 37.53 49.59
C LYS A 328 -25.34 36.81 48.85
N GLY A 329 -24.39 36.28 49.62
CA GLY A 329 -23.36 35.42 49.07
C GLY A 329 -23.98 34.15 48.47
N ALA A 330 -23.63 33.82 47.26
CA ALA A 330 -23.96 32.55 46.61
C ALA A 330 -22.71 31.93 45.98
N VAL A 331 -22.59 30.63 46.13
CA VAL A 331 -21.54 29.85 45.47
C VAL A 331 -22.24 28.91 44.53
N GLU A 332 -21.98 29.08 43.22
CA GLU A 332 -22.50 28.20 42.20
C GLU A 332 -21.34 27.50 41.50
N PHE A 333 -21.48 26.21 41.34
CA PHE A 333 -20.59 25.42 40.50
C PHE A 333 -21.24 25.29 39.13
N LYS A 334 -20.67 25.96 38.13
CA LYS A 334 -21.14 25.84 36.76
C LYS A 334 -20.40 24.71 36.07
N SER A 335 -21.13 23.71 35.66
CA SER A 335 -20.60 22.66 34.77
C SER A 335 -20.17 23.26 33.44
N PRO A 336 -19.09 22.74 32.84
CA PRO A 336 -18.74 23.13 31.47
C PRO A 336 -19.90 22.81 30.52
N PRO A 337 -20.05 23.58 29.43
CA PRO A 337 -21.05 23.27 28.42
C PRO A 337 -20.80 21.85 27.89
N SER A 338 -21.88 21.13 27.59
CA SER A 338 -21.76 19.79 27.02
C SER A 338 -20.98 19.84 25.69
N PRO A 339 -19.98 18.97 25.50
CA PRO A 339 -19.19 18.93 24.27
C PRO A 339 -19.90 18.21 23.09
N GLU A 340 -21.19 17.90 23.24
CA GLU A 340 -21.96 17.08 22.28
C GLU A 340 -21.85 17.57 20.84
N ASN A 341 -22.09 18.84 20.58
CA ASN A 341 -21.98 19.42 19.21
C ASN A 341 -20.59 19.23 18.62
N MET A 342 -19.53 19.31 19.43
CA MET A 342 -18.15 19.13 18.94
C MET A 342 -17.85 17.67 18.62
N LEU A 343 -18.39 16.76 19.43
CA LEU A 343 -18.26 15.31 19.19
C LEU A 343 -19.03 14.89 17.94
N GLU A 344 -20.25 15.43 17.73
CA GLU A 344 -21.03 15.21 16.52
C GLU A 344 -20.30 15.75 15.27
N PHE A 345 -19.66 16.91 15.38
CA PHE A 345 -18.88 17.47 14.27
C PHE A 345 -17.65 16.61 13.97
N LEU A 346 -16.90 16.16 14.98
CA LEU A 346 -15.78 15.23 14.79
C LEU A 346 -16.24 13.91 14.15
N GLN A 347 -17.39 13.38 14.58
CA GLN A 347 -17.96 12.19 13.99
C GLN A 347 -18.33 12.40 12.50
N SER A 348 -18.93 13.55 12.17
CA SER A 348 -19.24 13.90 10.79
C SER A 348 -17.99 13.98 9.90
N ILE A 349 -16.88 14.57 10.38
CA ILE A 349 -15.62 14.57 9.64
C ILE A 349 -15.08 13.15 9.48
N LEU A 350 -15.15 12.33 10.53
CA LEU A 350 -14.71 10.93 10.47
C LEU A 350 -15.50 10.13 9.43
N ASP A 351 -16.81 10.33 9.34
CA ASP A 351 -17.66 9.69 8.35
C ASP A 351 -17.28 10.12 6.92
N LEU A 352 -16.98 11.40 6.70
CA LEU A 352 -16.49 11.90 5.42
C LEU A 352 -15.12 11.33 5.06
N ILE A 353 -14.21 11.17 6.05
CA ILE A 353 -12.92 10.50 5.84
C ILE A 353 -13.15 9.05 5.41
N GLN A 354 -14.05 8.31 6.08
CA GLN A 354 -14.35 6.92 5.73
C GLN A 354 -14.88 6.80 4.29
N ILE A 355 -15.85 7.63 3.93
CA ILE A 355 -16.43 7.64 2.58
C ILE A 355 -15.35 8.01 1.55
N GLY A 356 -14.59 9.07 1.80
CA GLY A 356 -13.60 9.59 0.86
C GLY A 356 -12.39 8.67 0.66
N CYS A 357 -12.00 7.89 1.67
CA CYS A 357 -10.92 6.91 1.53
C CYS A 357 -11.40 5.51 1.12
N GLY A 358 -12.72 5.26 1.11
CA GLY A 358 -13.28 3.94 0.84
C GLY A 358 -12.91 2.89 1.90
N CYS A 359 -12.79 3.31 3.18
CA CYS A 359 -12.46 2.43 4.29
C CYS A 359 -13.42 2.63 5.46
N THR A 360 -13.81 1.55 6.11
CA THR A 360 -14.70 1.60 7.27
C THR A 360 -13.92 1.39 8.56
N PHE A 361 -14.00 2.33 9.53
CA PHE A 361 -13.37 2.21 10.85
C PHE A 361 -14.37 1.71 11.88
N ILE A 362 -14.56 0.39 11.95
CA ILE A 362 -15.44 -0.27 12.91
C ILE A 362 -14.65 -0.59 14.18
N LEU A 363 -15.14 -0.14 15.33
CA LEU A 363 -14.59 -0.49 16.63
C LEU A 363 -15.36 -1.70 17.23
N PRO A 364 -14.70 -2.53 18.07
CA PRO A 364 -15.36 -3.67 18.72
C PRO A 364 -16.61 -3.29 19.53
N LYS A 365 -16.67 -2.05 20.08
CA LYS A 365 -17.84 -1.53 20.79
C LYS A 365 -19.07 -1.38 19.87
N ASP A 366 -18.85 -1.02 18.62
CA ASP A 366 -19.93 -0.78 17.64
C ASP A 366 -20.63 -2.09 17.26
N VAL A 367 -19.86 -3.21 17.31
CA VAL A 367 -20.37 -4.56 17.08
C VAL A 367 -21.14 -5.10 18.28
N LYS A 368 -20.71 -4.78 19.52
CA LYS A 368 -21.35 -5.28 20.74
C LYS A 368 -22.71 -4.65 21.05
N SER A 369 -22.99 -3.45 20.53
CA SER A 369 -24.23 -2.72 20.82
C SER A 369 -25.45 -3.23 20.08
N SER A 370 -25.31 -4.10 19.11
CA SER A 370 -26.36 -4.50 18.19
C SER A 370 -26.82 -5.96 18.30
N GLY A 371 -26.57 -6.64 19.41
CA GLY A 371 -27.05 -8.02 19.62
C GLY A 371 -26.48 -8.99 18.57
N ASP A 372 -27.21 -10.01 18.19
CA ASP A 372 -26.79 -11.01 17.20
C ASP A 372 -26.64 -10.39 15.78
N ILE A 373 -25.50 -9.75 15.51
CA ILE A 373 -25.18 -9.29 14.15
C ILE A 373 -24.82 -10.52 13.31
N SER A 374 -25.62 -10.79 12.28
CA SER A 374 -25.33 -11.85 11.31
C SER A 374 -24.05 -11.52 10.51
N GLY A 375 -23.35 -12.56 10.03
CA GLY A 375 -22.18 -12.39 9.16
C GLY A 375 -22.47 -11.50 7.94
N LEU A 376 -23.71 -11.55 7.41
CA LEU A 376 -24.17 -10.68 6.33
C LEU A 376 -24.21 -9.20 6.74
N ALA A 377 -24.66 -8.89 7.95
CA ALA A 377 -24.69 -7.51 8.45
C ALA A 377 -23.28 -6.94 8.60
N ILE A 378 -22.31 -7.76 9.05
CA ILE A 378 -20.89 -7.36 9.10
C ILE A 378 -20.33 -7.09 7.69
N GLN A 379 -20.69 -7.91 6.70
CA GLN A 379 -20.30 -7.68 5.31
C GLN A 379 -20.89 -6.38 4.76
N MET A 380 -22.18 -6.12 5.03
CA MET A 380 -22.84 -4.88 4.59
C MET A 380 -22.21 -3.63 5.21
N THR A 381 -21.81 -3.68 6.50
CA THR A 381 -21.11 -2.55 7.13
C THR A 381 -19.73 -2.30 6.57
N ARG A 382 -19.14 -3.26 5.84
CA ARG A 382 -17.83 -3.16 5.18
C ARG A 382 -17.92 -3.05 3.66
N SER A 383 -19.06 -2.66 3.12
CA SER A 383 -19.25 -2.54 1.66
C SER A 383 -18.21 -1.61 1.02
N LEU A 384 -17.88 -0.49 1.66
CA LEU A 384 -16.82 0.43 1.20
C LEU A 384 -15.45 -0.24 1.07
N ASP A 385 -15.05 -1.04 2.05
CA ASP A 385 -13.78 -1.80 1.99
C ASP A 385 -13.77 -2.79 0.82
N ILE A 386 -14.92 -3.46 0.57
CA ILE A 386 -15.07 -4.47 -0.48
C ILE A 386 -15.03 -3.83 -1.86
N GLU A 387 -15.75 -2.72 -2.06
CA GLU A 387 -15.79 -1.98 -3.31
C GLU A 387 -14.41 -1.39 -3.64
N SER A 388 -13.77 -0.74 -2.67
CA SER A 388 -12.42 -0.20 -2.82
C SER A 388 -11.38 -1.28 -3.15
N ALA A 389 -11.51 -2.48 -2.57
CA ALA A 389 -10.63 -3.59 -2.87
C ALA A 389 -10.88 -4.16 -4.29
N ALA A 390 -12.14 -4.20 -4.75
CA ALA A 390 -12.48 -4.66 -6.09
C ALA A 390 -11.87 -3.75 -7.17
N ASP A 391 -11.97 -2.43 -7.01
CA ASP A 391 -11.34 -1.46 -7.91
C ASP A 391 -9.81 -1.62 -7.90
N ALA A 392 -9.21 -1.78 -6.73
CA ALA A 392 -7.78 -1.98 -6.60
C ALA A 392 -7.30 -3.27 -7.31
N VAL A 393 -8.08 -4.36 -7.32
CA VAL A 393 -7.73 -5.58 -8.08
C VAL A 393 -7.56 -5.26 -9.56
N ILE A 394 -8.47 -4.48 -10.14
CA ILE A 394 -8.43 -4.11 -11.55
C ILE A 394 -7.18 -3.26 -11.84
N GLU A 395 -6.91 -2.28 -10.99
CA GLU A 395 -5.75 -1.39 -11.14
C GLU A 395 -4.42 -2.13 -11.06
N TRP A 396 -4.32 -3.15 -10.21
CA TRP A 396 -3.10 -3.92 -9.98
C TRP A 396 -2.92 -5.11 -10.93
N GLN A 397 -3.92 -5.45 -11.72
CA GLN A 397 -3.88 -6.65 -12.58
C GLN A 397 -2.72 -6.64 -13.57
N ASN A 398 -2.37 -5.51 -14.15
CA ASN A 398 -1.25 -5.39 -15.08
C ASN A 398 0.09 -5.63 -14.38
N PHE A 399 0.27 -5.10 -13.17
CA PHE A 399 1.46 -5.33 -12.36
C PHE A 399 1.65 -6.82 -12.04
N VAL A 400 0.61 -7.46 -11.51
CA VAL A 400 0.63 -8.90 -11.18
C VAL A 400 0.89 -9.75 -12.42
N SER A 401 0.26 -9.41 -13.55
CA SER A 401 0.43 -10.14 -14.80
C SER A 401 1.85 -10.04 -15.35
N LYS A 402 2.47 -8.85 -15.32
CA LYS A 402 3.87 -8.64 -15.72
C LYS A 402 4.82 -9.38 -14.77
N HIS A 403 4.61 -9.25 -13.46
CA HIS A 403 5.39 -9.95 -12.45
C HIS A 403 5.36 -11.48 -12.67
N LEU A 404 4.16 -12.05 -12.83
CA LEU A 404 4.00 -13.49 -13.08
C LEU A 404 4.71 -13.94 -14.37
N ARG A 405 4.62 -13.17 -15.48
CA ARG A 405 5.31 -13.52 -16.73
C ARG A 405 6.81 -13.57 -16.56
N LEU A 406 7.39 -12.53 -15.96
CA LEU A 406 8.83 -12.44 -15.71
C LEU A 406 9.32 -13.52 -14.73
N PHE A 407 8.59 -13.75 -13.64
CA PHE A 407 8.92 -14.81 -12.69
C PHE A 407 8.86 -16.18 -13.34
N LYS A 408 7.82 -16.46 -14.13
CA LYS A 408 7.64 -17.69 -14.91
C LYS A 408 8.80 -17.89 -15.89
N GLU A 409 9.22 -16.86 -16.59
CA GLU A 409 10.36 -16.90 -17.54
C GLU A 409 11.68 -17.16 -16.79
N GLY A 410 11.94 -16.47 -15.69
CA GLY A 410 13.12 -16.66 -14.85
C GLY A 410 13.17 -18.09 -14.28
N LEU A 411 12.05 -18.60 -13.78
CA LEU A 411 11.96 -19.97 -13.27
C LEU A 411 12.24 -21.02 -14.34
N ALA A 412 11.71 -20.83 -15.57
CA ALA A 412 11.99 -21.74 -16.67
C ALA A 412 13.50 -21.83 -16.98
N LYS A 413 14.21 -20.69 -16.98
CA LYS A 413 15.65 -20.63 -17.16
C LYS A 413 16.41 -21.31 -16.01
N GLN A 414 15.99 -21.07 -14.77
CA GLN A 414 16.54 -21.73 -13.58
C GLN A 414 16.45 -23.25 -13.67
N LEU A 415 15.27 -23.79 -14.04
CA LEU A 415 15.06 -25.23 -14.17
C LEU A 415 15.89 -25.87 -15.28
N VAL A 416 16.11 -25.16 -16.40
CA VAL A 416 17.01 -25.62 -17.47
C VAL A 416 18.45 -25.62 -17.00
N TYR A 417 18.89 -24.56 -16.35
CA TYR A 417 20.27 -24.43 -15.85
C TYR A 417 20.61 -25.50 -14.81
N ASN A 418 19.71 -25.75 -13.88
CA ASN A 418 19.87 -26.78 -12.85
C ASN A 418 19.81 -28.22 -13.42
N GLY A 419 19.32 -28.39 -14.63
CA GLY A 419 19.13 -29.71 -15.27
C GLY A 419 17.85 -30.43 -14.82
N ASP A 420 16.97 -29.76 -14.07
CA ASP A 420 15.72 -30.33 -13.55
C ASP A 420 14.70 -30.59 -14.68
N ASN A 421 14.64 -29.70 -15.66
CA ASN A 421 13.78 -29.82 -16.83
C ASN A 421 14.43 -29.14 -18.07
N PRO A 422 15.06 -29.90 -18.97
CA PRO A 422 15.70 -29.34 -20.15
C PRO A 422 14.75 -28.61 -21.12
N ASN A 423 13.47 -28.95 -21.10
CA ASN A 423 12.44 -28.37 -21.97
C ASN A 423 11.63 -27.27 -21.28
N ALA A 424 12.00 -26.87 -20.06
CA ALA A 424 11.21 -25.96 -19.27
C ALA A 424 10.89 -24.65 -20.00
N ILE A 425 11.81 -24.06 -20.76
CA ILE A 425 11.55 -22.81 -21.51
C ILE A 425 10.35 -22.96 -22.42
N THR A 426 10.35 -23.97 -23.29
CA THR A 426 9.26 -24.19 -24.25
C THR A 426 7.94 -24.57 -23.56
N GLU A 427 8.01 -25.40 -22.53
CA GLU A 427 6.83 -25.84 -21.77
C GLU A 427 6.20 -24.70 -20.97
N PHE A 428 7.01 -23.84 -20.35
CA PHE A 428 6.52 -22.67 -19.62
C PHE A 428 6.02 -21.57 -20.56
N GLU A 429 6.61 -21.40 -21.74
CA GLU A 429 6.07 -20.48 -22.77
C GLU A 429 4.65 -20.89 -23.18
N GLN A 430 4.41 -22.17 -23.41
CA GLN A 430 3.09 -22.69 -23.78
C GLN A 430 2.07 -22.63 -22.64
N MET A 431 2.52 -22.59 -21.39
CA MET A 431 1.67 -22.55 -20.22
C MET A 431 0.97 -21.20 -20.07
N ARG A 432 -0.34 -21.18 -20.31
CA ARG A 432 -1.18 -19.98 -20.13
C ARG A 432 -1.71 -19.92 -18.70
N VAL A 433 -1.10 -19.08 -17.89
CA VAL A 433 -1.45 -18.90 -16.47
C VAL A 433 -1.76 -17.43 -16.23
N SER A 434 -2.80 -17.17 -15.46
CA SER A 434 -3.07 -15.86 -14.87
C SER A 434 -3.03 -15.94 -13.35
N ALA A 435 -2.64 -14.84 -12.73
CA ALA A 435 -2.75 -14.63 -11.28
C ALA A 435 -3.57 -13.38 -11.02
N SER A 436 -4.29 -13.39 -9.93
CA SER A 436 -5.07 -12.24 -9.48
C SER A 436 -5.08 -12.15 -7.96
N PHE A 437 -5.23 -10.94 -7.44
CA PHE A 437 -5.53 -10.75 -6.03
C PHE A 437 -6.90 -11.37 -5.71
N LYS A 438 -6.98 -11.95 -4.53
CA LYS A 438 -8.25 -12.34 -3.91
C LYS A 438 -8.49 -11.38 -2.73
N PRO A 439 -9.38 -10.40 -2.86
CA PRO A 439 -9.67 -9.47 -1.78
C PRO A 439 -10.03 -10.20 -0.49
N TRP A 440 -9.51 -9.68 0.61
CA TRP A 440 -9.88 -10.20 1.92
C TRP A 440 -11.29 -9.71 2.28
N GLN A 441 -12.14 -10.64 2.67
CA GLN A 441 -13.49 -10.35 3.15
C GLN A 441 -13.69 -11.05 4.49
N PRO A 442 -14.23 -10.37 5.50
CA PRO A 442 -14.64 -11.06 6.70
C PRO A 442 -15.77 -12.02 6.35
N PHE A 443 -15.64 -13.26 6.74
CA PHE A 443 -16.70 -14.24 6.59
C PHE A 443 -16.86 -15.03 7.87
N ASP A 444 -18.09 -15.48 8.10
CA ASP A 444 -18.40 -16.40 9.20
C ASP A 444 -18.04 -17.81 8.74
N GLU A 445 -16.99 -18.37 9.35
CA GLU A 445 -16.51 -19.72 9.03
C GLU A 445 -17.59 -20.78 9.21
N PHE A 446 -18.43 -20.64 10.25
CA PHE A 446 -19.49 -21.58 10.51
C PHE A 446 -20.54 -21.55 9.38
N THR A 447 -21.05 -20.37 9.04
CA THR A 447 -22.02 -20.20 7.96
C THR A 447 -21.46 -20.63 6.62
N TYR A 448 -20.18 -20.36 6.35
CA TYR A 448 -19.50 -20.77 5.12
C TYR A 448 -19.38 -22.29 5.01
N ASN A 449 -18.95 -22.96 6.07
CA ASN A 449 -18.83 -24.41 6.08
C ASN A 449 -20.21 -25.08 5.99
N GLN A 450 -21.25 -24.52 6.61
CA GLN A 450 -22.62 -24.99 6.47
C GLN A 450 -23.13 -24.83 5.02
N MET A 451 -22.78 -23.73 4.34
CA MET A 451 -23.08 -23.54 2.92
C MET A 451 -22.39 -24.61 2.06
N LEU A 452 -21.12 -24.93 2.32
CA LEU A 452 -20.41 -26.01 1.61
C LEU A 452 -21.11 -27.37 1.79
N CYS A 453 -21.53 -27.69 3.00
CA CYS A 453 -22.31 -28.91 3.27
C CYS A 453 -23.64 -28.93 2.49
N THR A 454 -24.34 -27.79 2.43
CA THR A 454 -25.60 -27.65 1.67
C THR A 454 -25.36 -27.80 0.17
N LEU A 455 -24.34 -27.18 -0.39
CA LEU A 455 -23.95 -27.30 -1.81
C LEU A 455 -23.56 -28.73 -2.17
N LYS A 456 -22.86 -29.44 -1.27
CA LYS A 456 -22.51 -30.85 -1.46
C LYS A 456 -23.78 -31.73 -1.44
N SER A 457 -24.67 -31.55 -0.48
CA SER A 457 -25.91 -32.33 -0.37
C SER A 457 -26.84 -32.07 -1.57
N ALA A 458 -26.83 -30.88 -2.13
CA ALA A 458 -27.54 -30.54 -3.36
C ALA A 458 -26.85 -31.05 -4.65
N GLY A 459 -25.69 -31.71 -4.56
CA GLY A 459 -24.95 -32.23 -5.71
C GLY A 459 -24.28 -31.16 -6.58
N LEU A 460 -24.17 -29.93 -6.11
CA LEU A 460 -23.60 -28.79 -6.86
C LEU A 460 -22.06 -28.74 -6.77
N ILE A 461 -21.47 -29.37 -5.76
CA ILE A 461 -20.02 -29.48 -5.60
C ILE A 461 -19.59 -30.91 -5.27
N SER A 462 -18.41 -31.30 -5.71
CA SER A 462 -17.82 -32.61 -5.35
C SER A 462 -17.36 -32.64 -3.90
N THR A 463 -17.22 -33.82 -3.32
CA THR A 463 -16.64 -34.04 -1.99
C THR A 463 -15.25 -33.40 -1.90
N LYS A 464 -14.42 -33.64 -2.92
CA LYS A 464 -13.07 -33.08 -3.04
C LYS A 464 -13.07 -31.56 -2.98
N THR A 465 -13.91 -30.91 -3.78
CA THR A 465 -14.06 -29.44 -3.76
C THR A 465 -14.55 -28.94 -2.39
N GLY A 466 -15.44 -29.67 -1.73
CA GLY A 466 -15.92 -29.34 -0.39
C GLY A 466 -14.80 -29.40 0.64
N ILE A 467 -13.95 -30.42 0.58
CA ILE A 467 -12.79 -30.59 1.46
C ILE A 467 -11.74 -29.50 1.21
N GLU A 468 -11.37 -29.27 -0.07
CA GLU A 468 -10.39 -28.25 -0.45
C GLU A 468 -10.79 -26.81 -0.04
N LYS A 469 -12.08 -26.54 0.00
CA LYS A 469 -12.63 -25.22 0.35
C LYS A 469 -13.01 -25.06 1.82
N ASN A 470 -13.08 -26.15 2.57
CA ASN A 470 -13.37 -26.13 3.99
C ASN A 470 -12.22 -25.47 4.76
N THR A 471 -12.52 -24.56 5.66
CA THR A 471 -11.55 -23.80 6.44
C THR A 471 -10.80 -24.62 7.48
N VAL A 472 -11.34 -25.78 7.85
CA VAL A 472 -10.82 -26.68 8.90
C VAL A 472 -10.08 -27.89 8.32
N SER A 473 -10.23 -28.17 7.02
CA SER A 473 -9.61 -29.34 6.38
C SER A 473 -8.08 -29.23 6.32
N THR A 474 -7.42 -30.36 6.59
CA THR A 474 -5.98 -30.50 6.40
C THR A 474 -5.65 -30.93 4.97
N PRO A 475 -4.42 -30.72 4.46
CA PRO A 475 -4.04 -31.13 3.11
C PRO A 475 -4.29 -32.61 2.80
N ASP A 476 -4.22 -33.48 3.82
CA ASP A 476 -4.37 -34.94 3.70
C ASP A 476 -5.79 -35.46 4.01
N GLU A 477 -6.76 -34.55 4.19
CA GLU A 477 -8.11 -34.87 4.62
C GLU A 477 -8.85 -35.80 3.64
N GLU A 478 -8.61 -35.64 2.34
CA GLU A 478 -9.18 -36.50 1.30
C GLU A 478 -8.69 -37.94 1.47
N MET A 479 -7.41 -38.13 1.76
CA MET A 479 -6.80 -39.43 1.99
C MET A 479 -7.33 -40.08 3.28
N ARG A 480 -7.39 -39.31 4.37
CA ARG A 480 -7.94 -39.77 5.66
C ARG A 480 -9.39 -40.23 5.55
N LEU A 481 -10.22 -39.45 4.88
CA LEU A 481 -11.62 -39.80 4.63
C LEU A 481 -11.75 -41.05 3.77
N SER A 482 -10.89 -41.25 2.77
CA SER A 482 -10.86 -42.44 1.94
C SER A 482 -10.48 -43.68 2.75
N ASP A 483 -9.50 -43.53 3.64
CA ASP A 483 -9.06 -44.59 4.53
C ASP A 483 -10.13 -44.98 5.56
N GLU A 484 -10.79 -43.99 6.18
CA GLU A 484 -11.91 -44.23 7.11
C GLU A 484 -13.10 -44.91 6.43
N LEU A 485 -13.43 -44.49 5.20
CA LEU A 485 -14.50 -45.13 4.42
C LEU A 485 -14.14 -46.56 4.05
N SER A 486 -12.86 -46.86 3.75
CA SER A 486 -12.39 -48.21 3.45
C SER A 486 -12.42 -49.12 4.66
N VAL A 487 -12.10 -48.60 5.85
CA VAL A 487 -12.17 -49.35 7.14
C VAL A 487 -13.63 -49.62 7.50
N ASN A 488 -14.54 -48.65 7.32
CA ASN A 488 -15.97 -48.83 7.60
C ASN A 488 -16.69 -49.73 6.58
N ALA A 489 -16.11 -49.98 5.42
CA ALA A 489 -16.63 -50.87 4.40
C ALA A 489 -16.18 -52.34 4.56
N MET A 490 -15.28 -52.65 5.52
CA MET A 490 -14.98 -54.03 5.84
C MET A 490 -16.19 -54.70 6.52
N PRO A 491 -16.70 -55.83 6.01
CA PRO A 491 -17.78 -56.56 6.66
C PRO A 491 -17.32 -56.96 8.06
N LEU A 492 -18.15 -56.71 9.05
CA LEU A 492 -18.01 -57.29 10.39
C LEU A 492 -17.94 -58.78 10.22
N ASP A 493 -16.80 -59.41 10.57
CA ASP A 493 -16.64 -60.85 10.52
C ASP A 493 -17.83 -61.52 11.16
N GLU A 494 -18.31 -62.57 10.49
CA GLU A 494 -19.39 -63.44 10.97
C GLU A 494 -19.07 -63.94 12.37
N PRO A 495 -20.07 -64.05 13.25
CA PRO A 495 -19.84 -64.56 14.61
C PRO A 495 -19.33 -66.05 14.50
N ILE A 496 -18.20 -66.26 15.11
CA ILE A 496 -17.64 -67.59 15.29
C ILE A 496 -18.73 -68.48 15.90
N SER A 497 -19.27 -69.39 15.13
CA SER A 497 -20.14 -70.53 15.62
C SER A 497 -19.30 -71.42 16.53
N ASN A 498 -19.51 -71.27 17.84
CA ASN A 498 -19.03 -72.30 18.76
C ASN A 498 -19.86 -73.55 18.58
N GLU A 499 -19.21 -74.62 18.04
CA GLU A 499 -19.58 -76.00 18.30
C GLU A 499 -18.83 -76.50 19.55
#